data_9ec5531a9bda97cceaceface9147ade9
#
_entry.id   9ec5531a9bda97cceaceface9147ade9
#
_cell.length_a   1.000
_cell.length_b   1.000
_cell.length_c   1.000
_cell.angle_alpha   90.00
_cell.angle_beta   90.00
_cell.angle_gamma   90.00
#
_symmetry.space_group_name_H-M   'P 1'
#
loop_
_entity.id
_entity.type
_entity.pdbx_description
1 polymer ?
#
loop_
_entity_poly.entity_id
_entity_poly.type
_entity_poly.pdbx_seq_one_letter_code
_entity_poly.pdbx_strand_id
1 'polypeptide(L)'
;MVYRIYVEKKPGFDVEANGLKNELTSLLGIKDLTGLRLLNRYDVEGIDEELFNQCANTVFSEPPVDNTYAELPASDGVSFAVEYLPGQFDQRAASAAECIQLISQGERPLVRSARVYLLEGTLTDEQVAEIKKYVINPVEAREASLDTKQTLKMEYPVPAPVKVLEGFNQLDEAGLAKFIEEKGLAMDLGDIKFCQEYFRTEQRDPTITEIKMIDTYWSDHCRHTTFGTILDDVQIDDAVVQKAFDRYMAMRADLGRENKPRCMMDLATIGAKELKKQGILKNLDESEEINACTVKIKCDVNGKDEDWLFLFKNETHNHPTEIEPFGVLKPPSTIKAA
;
A
#
# COMPACT_ATOMS: atom_id res chain seq x y z
N MET A 1 -1.24 -29.61 -19.17
CA MET A 1 -2.10 -28.79 -20.07
C MET A 1 -2.60 -27.63 -19.25
N VAL A 2 -2.72 -26.43 -19.83
CA VAL A 2 -3.29 -25.25 -19.18
C VAL A 2 -4.71 -25.07 -19.68
N TYR A 3 -5.66 -25.02 -18.78
CA TYR A 3 -7.06 -24.68 -19.06
C TYR A 3 -7.27 -23.19 -18.80
N ARG A 4 -8.16 -22.56 -19.56
CA ARG A 4 -8.48 -21.13 -19.44
C ARG A 4 -9.97 -20.89 -19.40
N ILE A 5 -10.39 -19.95 -18.54
CA ILE A 5 -11.76 -19.45 -18.47
C ILE A 5 -11.74 -17.94 -18.25
N TYR A 6 -12.70 -17.26 -18.86
CA TYR A 6 -12.97 -15.84 -18.63
C TYR A 6 -14.31 -15.69 -17.93
N VAL A 7 -14.34 -14.80 -16.97
CA VAL A 7 -15.53 -14.54 -16.14
C VAL A 7 -15.84 -13.06 -16.15
N GLU A 8 -17.05 -12.71 -16.51
CA GLU A 8 -17.53 -11.34 -16.65
C GLU A 8 -18.80 -11.13 -15.83
N LYS A 9 -18.90 -10.02 -15.14
CA LYS A 9 -20.15 -9.65 -14.48
C LYS A 9 -21.26 -9.36 -15.49
N LYS A 10 -22.46 -9.90 -15.23
CA LYS A 10 -23.65 -9.62 -16.06
C LYS A 10 -24.03 -8.13 -16.00
N PRO A 11 -24.73 -7.61 -17.02
CA PRO A 11 -25.27 -6.26 -16.99
C PRO A 11 -26.07 -5.99 -15.71
N GLY A 12 -25.80 -4.87 -15.06
CA GLY A 12 -26.38 -4.51 -13.75
C GLY A 12 -25.56 -4.95 -12.54
N PHE A 13 -24.61 -5.87 -12.71
CA PHE A 13 -23.61 -6.26 -11.71
C PHE A 13 -22.21 -5.81 -12.07
N ASP A 14 -22.04 -5.20 -13.24
CA ASP A 14 -20.80 -4.71 -13.85
C ASP A 14 -20.39 -3.32 -13.36
N VAL A 15 -20.63 -3.04 -12.08
CA VAL A 15 -20.42 -1.73 -11.45
C VAL A 15 -18.98 -1.25 -11.61
N GLU A 16 -18.02 -2.16 -11.48
CA GLU A 16 -16.60 -1.83 -11.62
C GLU A 16 -16.24 -1.38 -13.04
N ALA A 17 -16.73 -2.09 -14.06
CA ALA A 17 -16.50 -1.73 -15.45
C ALA A 17 -17.10 -0.36 -15.79
N ASN A 18 -18.35 -0.12 -15.33
CA ASN A 18 -19.02 1.16 -15.52
C ASN A 18 -18.35 2.31 -14.74
N GLY A 19 -17.88 2.03 -13.51
CA GLY A 19 -17.11 2.99 -12.70
C GLY A 19 -15.83 3.41 -13.42
N LEU A 20 -15.03 2.44 -13.85
CA LEU A 20 -13.79 2.69 -14.59
C LEU A 20 -14.05 3.43 -15.91
N LYS A 21 -15.06 3.04 -16.67
CA LYS A 21 -15.44 3.77 -17.88
C LYS A 21 -15.72 5.24 -17.59
N ASN A 22 -16.48 5.53 -16.53
CA ASN A 22 -16.79 6.89 -16.12
C ASN A 22 -15.54 7.67 -15.71
N GLU A 23 -14.61 7.04 -15.01
CA GLU A 23 -13.32 7.66 -14.65
C GLU A 23 -12.50 7.99 -15.89
N LEU A 24 -12.33 7.05 -16.82
CA LEU A 24 -11.57 7.24 -18.05
C LEU A 24 -12.19 8.35 -18.94
N THR A 25 -13.50 8.42 -19.00
CA THR A 25 -14.18 9.44 -19.81
C THR A 25 -14.24 10.81 -19.16
N SER A 26 -14.37 10.89 -17.83
CA SER A 26 -14.51 12.15 -17.10
C SER A 26 -13.19 12.73 -16.61
N LEU A 27 -12.26 11.89 -16.09
CA LEU A 27 -10.98 12.35 -15.56
C LEU A 27 -9.91 12.46 -16.65
N LEU A 28 -9.78 11.44 -17.50
CA LEU A 28 -8.83 11.46 -18.61
C LEU A 28 -9.40 12.10 -19.88
N GLY A 29 -10.69 12.38 -19.92
CA GLY A 29 -11.34 13.05 -21.05
C GLY A 29 -11.44 12.20 -22.32
N ILE A 30 -11.31 10.88 -22.24
CA ILE A 30 -11.33 9.94 -23.39
C ILE A 30 -12.77 9.68 -23.78
N LYS A 31 -13.36 10.63 -24.52
CA LYS A 31 -14.78 10.59 -24.92
C LYS A 31 -15.11 9.56 -25.98
N ASP A 32 -14.09 9.12 -26.72
CA ASP A 32 -14.24 8.12 -27.80
C ASP A 32 -14.40 6.69 -27.24
N LEU A 33 -14.22 6.49 -25.92
CA LEU A 33 -14.51 5.23 -25.23
C LEU A 33 -16.02 5.07 -25.04
N THR A 34 -16.66 4.28 -25.91
CA THR A 34 -18.09 4.06 -25.90
C THR A 34 -18.54 2.93 -24.99
N GLY A 35 -17.70 1.90 -24.81
CA GLY A 35 -17.93 0.75 -23.93
C GLY A 35 -16.65 0.27 -23.26
N LEU A 36 -16.81 -0.35 -22.10
CA LEU A 36 -15.71 -1.01 -21.37
C LEU A 36 -16.28 -2.26 -20.69
N ARG A 37 -15.65 -3.39 -20.97
CA ARG A 37 -15.95 -4.67 -20.30
C ARG A 37 -14.72 -5.15 -19.56
N LEU A 38 -14.93 -5.67 -18.37
CA LEU A 38 -13.90 -6.24 -17.52
C LEU A 38 -14.16 -7.73 -17.31
N LEU A 39 -13.15 -8.54 -17.64
CA LEU A 39 -13.21 -9.98 -17.42
C LEU A 39 -12.08 -10.40 -16.49
N ASN A 40 -12.38 -11.32 -15.58
CA ASN A 40 -11.35 -12.04 -14.83
C ASN A 40 -10.97 -13.28 -15.63
N ARG A 41 -9.71 -13.41 -16.00
CA ARG A 41 -9.16 -14.60 -16.64
C ARG A 41 -8.53 -15.48 -15.59
N TYR A 42 -8.81 -16.78 -15.64
CA TYR A 42 -8.11 -17.79 -14.87
C TYR A 42 -7.41 -18.75 -15.82
N ASP A 43 -6.13 -18.97 -15.61
CA ASP A 43 -5.33 -20.01 -16.23
C ASP A 43 -5.01 -21.04 -15.16
N VAL A 44 -5.27 -22.34 -15.43
CA VAL A 44 -5.17 -23.42 -14.45
C VAL A 44 -4.35 -24.57 -15.03
N GLU A 45 -3.37 -25.03 -14.28
CA GLU A 45 -2.53 -26.19 -14.65
C GLU A 45 -2.47 -27.18 -13.48
N GLY A 46 -2.47 -28.49 -13.79
CA GLY A 46 -2.34 -29.55 -12.78
C GLY A 46 -3.66 -30.19 -12.38
N ILE A 47 -4.72 -29.99 -13.17
CA ILE A 47 -6.01 -30.68 -13.03
C ILE A 47 -6.44 -31.26 -14.36
N ASP A 48 -7.44 -32.13 -14.33
CA ASP A 48 -8.08 -32.64 -15.53
C ASP A 48 -9.27 -31.76 -15.98
N GLU A 49 -9.81 -32.06 -17.15
CA GLU A 49 -10.89 -31.29 -17.78
C GLU A 49 -12.19 -31.41 -17.02
N GLU A 50 -12.50 -32.56 -16.41
CA GLU A 50 -13.71 -32.79 -15.66
C GLU A 50 -13.75 -31.90 -14.41
N LEU A 51 -12.68 -31.89 -13.63
CA LEU A 51 -12.53 -31.03 -12.47
C LEU A 51 -12.55 -29.54 -12.86
N PHE A 52 -11.89 -29.17 -13.96
CA PHE A 52 -11.91 -27.79 -14.44
C PHE A 52 -13.34 -27.34 -14.77
N ASN A 53 -14.11 -28.16 -15.49
CA ASN A 53 -15.50 -27.86 -15.83
C ASN A 53 -16.41 -27.79 -14.59
N GLN A 54 -16.19 -28.64 -13.59
CA GLN A 54 -16.88 -28.55 -12.30
C GLN A 54 -16.57 -27.22 -11.59
N CYS A 55 -15.33 -26.76 -11.64
CA CYS A 55 -14.90 -25.52 -10.99
C CYS A 55 -15.41 -24.26 -11.72
N ALA A 56 -15.82 -24.36 -12.97
CA ALA A 56 -16.30 -23.20 -13.74
C ALA A 56 -17.43 -22.45 -13.03
N ASN A 57 -18.38 -23.18 -12.45
CA ASN A 57 -19.57 -22.63 -11.79
C ASN A 57 -19.53 -22.65 -10.27
N THR A 58 -18.44 -23.16 -9.66
CA THR A 58 -18.33 -23.31 -8.21
C THR A 58 -17.15 -22.54 -7.62
N VAL A 59 -16.10 -22.31 -8.41
CA VAL A 59 -14.87 -21.65 -7.97
C VAL A 59 -14.63 -20.35 -8.73
N PHE A 60 -14.74 -20.39 -10.07
CA PHE A 60 -14.36 -19.23 -10.88
C PHE A 60 -15.48 -18.23 -11.06
N SER A 61 -16.73 -18.63 -10.95
CA SER A 61 -17.89 -17.78 -11.19
C SER A 61 -19.05 -18.01 -10.23
N GLU A 62 -19.89 -17.01 -10.12
CA GLU A 62 -21.21 -17.05 -9.47
C GLU A 62 -22.29 -17.00 -10.56
N PRO A 63 -22.87 -18.12 -10.99
CA PRO A 63 -23.80 -18.20 -12.12
C PRO A 63 -24.96 -17.19 -12.12
N PRO A 64 -25.51 -16.77 -10.95
CA PRO A 64 -26.57 -15.75 -10.95
C PRO A 64 -26.11 -14.39 -11.47
N VAL A 65 -24.85 -14.01 -11.25
CA VAL A 65 -24.30 -12.67 -11.52
C VAL A 65 -23.16 -12.64 -12.52
N ASP A 66 -22.64 -13.81 -12.93
CA ASP A 66 -21.52 -13.95 -13.86
C ASP A 66 -21.93 -14.67 -15.15
N ASN A 67 -21.23 -14.27 -16.23
CA ASN A 67 -21.11 -15.03 -17.47
C ASN A 67 -19.72 -15.66 -17.54
N THR A 68 -19.63 -16.87 -18.10
CA THR A 68 -18.35 -17.56 -18.31
C THR A 68 -18.13 -17.83 -19.79
N TYR A 69 -16.87 -17.76 -20.22
CA TYR A 69 -16.46 -17.98 -21.61
C TYR A 69 -15.21 -18.84 -21.64
N ALA A 70 -15.18 -19.84 -22.51
CA ALA A 70 -14.00 -20.66 -22.76
C ALA A 70 -12.94 -19.91 -23.59
N GLU A 71 -13.41 -19.02 -24.46
CA GLU A 71 -12.58 -18.15 -25.29
C GLU A 71 -12.87 -16.69 -24.99
N LEU A 72 -11.92 -15.81 -25.32
CA LEU A 72 -12.12 -14.38 -25.16
C LEU A 72 -13.29 -13.92 -26.03
N PRO A 73 -14.34 -13.30 -25.45
CA PRO A 73 -15.45 -12.78 -26.26
C PRO A 73 -14.95 -11.77 -27.29
N ALA A 74 -15.55 -11.84 -28.48
CA ALA A 74 -15.26 -10.88 -29.52
C ALA A 74 -15.59 -9.45 -29.07
N SER A 75 -14.73 -8.52 -29.45
CA SER A 75 -14.90 -7.08 -29.24
C SER A 75 -14.48 -6.35 -30.51
N ASP A 76 -15.22 -5.34 -30.90
CA ASP A 76 -14.90 -4.52 -32.09
C ASP A 76 -13.79 -3.49 -31.81
N GLY A 77 -13.23 -3.47 -30.60
CA GLY A 77 -12.23 -2.51 -30.17
C GLY A 77 -10.92 -3.14 -29.71
N VAL A 78 -10.23 -2.48 -28.81
CA VAL A 78 -8.92 -2.89 -28.29
C VAL A 78 -9.07 -3.79 -27.08
N SER A 79 -8.31 -4.89 -27.06
CA SER A 79 -8.27 -5.83 -25.94
C SER A 79 -6.84 -5.92 -25.37
N PHE A 80 -6.71 -5.90 -24.07
CA PHE A 80 -5.44 -6.18 -23.39
C PHE A 80 -5.69 -6.85 -22.03
N ALA A 81 -4.69 -7.50 -21.49
CA ALA A 81 -4.75 -8.12 -20.18
C ALA A 81 -3.69 -7.55 -19.24
N VAL A 82 -3.96 -7.59 -17.95
CA VAL A 82 -3.07 -7.17 -16.88
C VAL A 82 -2.91 -8.32 -15.89
N GLU A 83 -1.68 -8.71 -15.60
CA GLU A 83 -1.34 -9.73 -14.60
C GLU A 83 -0.39 -9.17 -13.55
N TYR A 84 -0.37 -9.76 -12.37
CA TYR A 84 0.62 -9.42 -11.35
C TYR A 84 2.04 -9.73 -11.80
N LEU A 85 2.98 -8.90 -11.35
CA LEU A 85 4.41 -9.16 -11.55
C LEU A 85 4.82 -10.46 -10.85
N PRO A 86 5.85 -11.14 -11.36
CA PRO A 86 6.47 -12.25 -10.65
C PRO A 86 6.90 -11.84 -9.24
N GLY A 87 6.52 -12.65 -8.25
CA GLY A 87 6.79 -12.36 -6.84
C GLY A 87 5.67 -11.58 -6.12
N GLN A 88 4.73 -10.99 -6.85
CA GLN A 88 3.53 -10.42 -6.26
C GLN A 88 2.51 -11.52 -5.92
N PHE A 89 1.75 -11.30 -4.86
CA PHE A 89 0.73 -12.24 -4.43
C PHE A 89 -0.56 -12.05 -5.23
N ASP A 90 -0.94 -13.08 -5.97
CA ASP A 90 -2.21 -13.14 -6.70
C ASP A 90 -3.27 -13.78 -5.80
N GLN A 91 -3.98 -12.96 -5.01
CA GLN A 91 -4.98 -13.41 -4.07
C GLN A 91 -6.11 -14.20 -4.75
N ARG A 92 -6.56 -13.74 -5.93
CA ARG A 92 -7.62 -14.41 -6.69
C ARG A 92 -7.20 -15.80 -7.15
N ALA A 93 -6.00 -15.93 -7.69
CA ALA A 93 -5.44 -17.20 -8.09
C ALA A 93 -5.19 -18.13 -6.90
N ALA A 94 -4.68 -17.59 -5.79
CA ALA A 94 -4.44 -18.36 -4.57
C ALA A 94 -5.73 -18.92 -3.98
N SER A 95 -6.78 -18.11 -3.88
CA SER A 95 -8.10 -18.55 -3.40
C SER A 95 -8.73 -19.60 -4.33
N ALA A 96 -8.63 -19.40 -5.64
CA ALA A 96 -9.11 -20.38 -6.61
C ALA A 96 -8.36 -21.71 -6.48
N ALA A 97 -7.04 -21.70 -6.37
CA ALA A 97 -6.22 -22.90 -6.18
C ALA A 97 -6.60 -23.66 -4.89
N GLU A 98 -6.85 -22.94 -3.82
CA GLU A 98 -7.28 -23.52 -2.53
C GLU A 98 -8.68 -24.14 -2.63
N CYS A 99 -9.63 -23.47 -3.24
CA CYS A 99 -10.97 -24.03 -3.49
C CYS A 99 -10.93 -25.29 -4.36
N ILE A 100 -10.12 -25.31 -5.42
CA ILE A 100 -9.94 -26.50 -6.25
C ILE A 100 -9.34 -27.65 -5.44
N GLN A 101 -8.35 -27.36 -4.60
CA GLN A 101 -7.75 -28.37 -3.71
C GLN A 101 -8.77 -28.95 -2.74
N LEU A 102 -9.64 -28.13 -2.16
CA LEU A 102 -10.70 -28.58 -1.26
C LEU A 102 -11.72 -29.48 -1.97
N ILE A 103 -12.10 -29.14 -3.20
CA ILE A 103 -13.05 -29.93 -4.01
C ILE A 103 -12.43 -31.27 -4.41
N SER A 104 -11.19 -31.26 -4.92
CA SER A 104 -10.53 -32.46 -5.41
C SER A 104 -9.97 -33.34 -4.29
N GLN A 105 -9.71 -32.78 -3.11
CA GLN A 105 -8.96 -33.41 -2.02
C GLN A 105 -7.56 -33.91 -2.47
N GLY A 106 -7.02 -33.32 -3.55
CA GLY A 106 -5.75 -33.65 -4.17
C GLY A 106 -4.66 -32.62 -3.93
N GLU A 107 -3.71 -32.59 -4.86
CA GLU A 107 -2.65 -31.58 -4.85
C GLU A 107 -3.21 -30.20 -5.24
N ARG A 108 -2.58 -29.15 -4.70
CA ARG A 108 -2.94 -27.77 -5.04
C ARG A 108 -2.48 -27.46 -6.45
N PRO A 109 -3.39 -27.08 -7.38
CA PRO A 109 -3.03 -26.76 -8.74
C PRO A 109 -2.29 -25.42 -8.84
N LEU A 110 -1.61 -25.20 -9.96
CA LEU A 110 -1.13 -23.89 -10.31
C LEU A 110 -2.27 -23.08 -10.95
N VAL A 111 -2.54 -21.93 -10.37
CA VAL A 111 -3.52 -20.98 -10.92
C VAL A 111 -2.83 -19.62 -11.10
N ARG A 112 -3.16 -18.93 -12.18
CA ARG A 112 -2.80 -17.53 -12.42
C ARG A 112 -4.04 -16.78 -12.81
N SER A 113 -4.16 -15.56 -12.34
CA SER A 113 -5.24 -14.70 -12.78
C SER A 113 -4.71 -13.51 -13.60
N ALA A 114 -5.58 -12.98 -14.43
CA ALA A 114 -5.35 -11.71 -15.10
C ALA A 114 -6.67 -10.98 -15.26
N ARG A 115 -6.62 -9.67 -15.28
CA ARG A 115 -7.75 -8.83 -15.62
C ARG A 115 -7.70 -8.48 -17.09
N VAL A 116 -8.76 -8.75 -17.82
CA VAL A 116 -8.86 -8.46 -19.24
C VAL A 116 -9.80 -7.28 -19.45
N TYR A 117 -9.32 -6.33 -20.23
CA TYR A 117 -10.02 -5.11 -20.60
C TYR A 117 -10.43 -5.20 -22.06
N LEU A 118 -11.71 -5.08 -22.35
CA LEU A 118 -12.23 -4.93 -23.70
C LEU A 118 -12.74 -3.49 -23.82
N LEU A 119 -12.05 -2.71 -24.62
CA LEU A 119 -12.37 -1.29 -24.86
C LEU A 119 -13.15 -1.17 -26.16
N GLU A 120 -14.31 -0.57 -26.13
CA GLU A 120 -15.14 -0.32 -27.32
C GLU A 120 -15.08 1.18 -27.69
N GLY A 121 -15.05 1.46 -28.97
CA GLY A 121 -14.97 2.82 -29.51
C GLY A 121 -13.82 3.00 -30.47
N THR A 122 -13.70 4.19 -31.06
CA THR A 122 -12.64 4.51 -32.03
C THR A 122 -11.48 5.20 -31.29
N LEU A 123 -10.67 4.37 -30.57
CA LEU A 123 -9.56 4.88 -29.76
C LEU A 123 -8.28 4.97 -30.60
N THR A 124 -7.51 6.03 -30.35
CA THR A 124 -6.15 6.14 -30.89
C THR A 124 -5.16 5.35 -30.05
N ASP A 125 -3.98 5.05 -30.64
CA ASP A 125 -2.91 4.34 -29.91
C ASP A 125 -2.45 5.11 -28.66
N GLU A 126 -2.43 6.46 -28.72
CA GLU A 126 -2.10 7.33 -27.60
C GLU A 126 -3.14 7.21 -26.47
N GLN A 127 -4.45 7.21 -26.82
CA GLN A 127 -5.52 7.04 -25.84
C GLN A 127 -5.46 5.66 -25.18
N VAL A 128 -5.16 4.62 -25.95
CA VAL A 128 -4.98 3.26 -25.40
C VAL A 128 -3.76 3.21 -24.47
N ALA A 129 -2.65 3.84 -24.84
CA ALA A 129 -1.47 3.93 -24.00
C ALA A 129 -1.74 4.68 -22.68
N GLU A 130 -2.54 5.75 -22.73
CA GLU A 130 -2.96 6.51 -21.55
C GLU A 130 -3.86 5.67 -20.63
N ILE A 131 -4.82 4.92 -21.19
CA ILE A 131 -5.65 3.98 -20.43
C ILE A 131 -4.77 2.92 -19.76
N LYS A 132 -3.86 2.28 -20.50
CA LYS A 132 -2.93 1.29 -19.94
C LYS A 132 -2.10 1.88 -18.80
N LYS A 133 -1.58 3.09 -18.96
CA LYS A 133 -0.82 3.79 -17.91
C LYS A 133 -1.66 4.07 -16.65
N TYR A 134 -2.97 4.31 -16.83
CA TYR A 134 -3.89 4.54 -15.72
C TYR A 134 -4.21 3.26 -14.95
N VAL A 135 -4.47 2.14 -15.66
CA VAL A 135 -4.94 0.91 -15.03
C VAL A 135 -3.82 -0.06 -14.62
N ILE A 136 -2.59 0.12 -15.14
CA ILE A 136 -1.45 -0.75 -14.81
C ILE A 136 -0.55 -0.02 -13.81
N ASN A 137 -0.56 -0.49 -12.57
CA ASN A 137 0.44 -0.06 -11.60
C ASN A 137 1.77 -0.81 -11.86
N PRO A 138 2.84 -0.16 -12.35
CA PRO A 138 4.07 -0.85 -12.73
C PRO A 138 4.86 -1.42 -11.55
N VAL A 139 4.48 -1.09 -10.32
CA VAL A 139 5.09 -1.64 -9.10
C VAL A 139 4.58 -3.05 -8.80
N GLU A 140 3.35 -3.37 -9.18
CA GLU A 140 2.70 -4.65 -8.84
C GLU A 140 2.21 -5.44 -10.06
N ALA A 141 2.02 -4.79 -11.21
CA ALA A 141 1.38 -5.39 -12.37
C ALA A 141 2.08 -5.03 -13.69
N ARG A 142 1.77 -5.82 -14.70
CA ARG A 142 2.24 -5.60 -16.05
C ARG A 142 1.19 -6.03 -17.08
N GLU A 143 1.35 -5.60 -18.32
CA GLU A 143 0.57 -6.13 -19.43
C GLU A 143 0.89 -7.61 -19.64
N ALA A 144 -0.14 -8.43 -19.82
CA ALA A 144 -0.06 -9.86 -20.04
C ALA A 144 -0.42 -10.21 -21.50
N SER A 145 0.19 -11.28 -22.03
CA SER A 145 -0.25 -11.84 -23.31
C SER A 145 -1.68 -12.37 -23.21
N LEU A 146 -2.45 -12.20 -24.27
CA LEU A 146 -3.76 -12.83 -24.45
C LEU A 146 -3.65 -14.30 -24.89
N ASP A 147 -2.49 -14.74 -25.37
CA ASP A 147 -2.28 -16.10 -25.79
C ASP A 147 -2.35 -17.09 -24.64
N THR A 148 -2.80 -18.31 -24.93
CA THR A 148 -2.81 -19.39 -23.94
C THR A 148 -1.39 -19.87 -23.67
N LYS A 149 -0.99 -19.88 -22.39
CA LYS A 149 0.32 -20.34 -21.95
C LYS A 149 0.42 -21.87 -22.05
N GLN A 150 1.58 -22.38 -22.40
CA GLN A 150 1.82 -23.85 -22.42
C GLN A 150 2.00 -24.39 -21.00
N THR A 151 2.55 -23.60 -20.10
CA THR A 151 2.71 -23.90 -18.67
C THR A 151 2.62 -22.62 -17.84
N LEU A 152 2.17 -22.77 -16.61
CA LEU A 152 2.12 -21.70 -15.61
C LEU A 152 3.34 -21.71 -14.68
N LYS A 153 4.21 -22.71 -14.82
CA LYS A 153 5.49 -22.74 -14.10
C LYS A 153 6.35 -21.58 -14.57
N MET A 154 6.80 -20.78 -13.62
CA MET A 154 7.68 -19.66 -13.92
C MET A 154 9.09 -20.03 -13.49
N GLU A 155 10.02 -19.89 -14.42
CA GLU A 155 11.45 -19.93 -14.11
C GLU A 155 11.88 -18.51 -13.75
N TYR A 156 12.39 -18.36 -12.54
CA TYR A 156 12.96 -17.09 -12.10
C TYR A 156 14.47 -17.12 -12.24
N PRO A 157 15.08 -16.07 -12.77
CA PRO A 157 16.53 -15.96 -12.72
C PRO A 157 16.98 -15.99 -11.26
N VAL A 158 18.03 -16.75 -10.99
CA VAL A 158 18.65 -16.75 -9.66
C VAL A 158 19.09 -15.32 -9.36
N PRO A 159 18.67 -14.73 -8.24
CA PRO A 159 19.10 -13.38 -7.88
C PRO A 159 20.63 -13.30 -7.84
N ALA A 160 21.17 -12.19 -8.33
CA ALA A 160 22.60 -11.94 -8.17
C ALA A 160 22.94 -11.80 -6.67
N PRO A 161 24.12 -12.21 -6.24
CA PRO A 161 24.59 -11.96 -4.88
C PRO A 161 24.50 -10.47 -4.53
N VAL A 162 24.25 -10.19 -3.26
CA VAL A 162 24.21 -8.80 -2.79
C VAL A 162 25.55 -8.10 -3.09
N LYS A 163 25.46 -6.94 -3.72
CA LYS A 163 26.64 -6.20 -4.14
C LYS A 163 27.42 -5.62 -2.94
N VAL A 164 28.68 -5.96 -2.84
CA VAL A 164 29.64 -5.30 -1.93
C VAL A 164 30.02 -3.94 -2.51
N LEU A 165 30.13 -2.93 -1.69
CA LEU A 165 30.53 -1.57 -2.05
C LEU A 165 32.06 -1.47 -1.99
N GLU A 166 32.73 -2.12 -2.94
CA GLU A 166 34.20 -2.14 -2.98
C GLU A 166 34.78 -0.72 -2.97
N GLY A 167 35.72 -0.48 -2.08
CA GLY A 167 36.36 0.83 -1.93
C GLY A 167 35.62 1.82 -1.03
N PHE A 168 34.49 1.43 -0.44
CA PHE A 168 33.73 2.30 0.47
C PHE A 168 34.60 2.83 1.63
N ASN A 169 35.38 1.95 2.25
CA ASN A 169 36.26 2.30 3.36
C ASN A 169 37.40 3.26 3.00
N GLN A 170 37.72 3.41 1.72
CA GLN A 170 38.75 4.29 1.20
C GLN A 170 38.22 5.64 0.70
N LEU A 171 36.90 5.85 0.65
CA LEU A 171 36.30 7.11 0.24
C LEU A 171 36.74 8.23 1.16
N ASP A 172 37.10 9.36 0.58
CA ASP A 172 37.30 10.63 1.28
C ASP A 172 35.93 11.30 1.56
N GLU A 173 35.97 12.44 2.20
CA GLU A 173 34.77 13.19 2.58
C GLU A 173 33.92 13.59 1.37
N ALA A 174 34.57 13.99 0.28
CA ALA A 174 33.86 14.34 -0.96
C ALA A 174 33.23 13.11 -1.62
N GLY A 175 33.93 11.99 -1.60
CA GLY A 175 33.40 10.69 -2.07
C GLY A 175 32.20 10.21 -1.26
N LEU A 176 32.23 10.38 0.05
CA LEU A 176 31.10 10.03 0.93
C LEU A 176 29.89 10.95 0.69
N ALA A 177 30.11 12.27 0.54
CA ALA A 177 29.03 13.21 0.23
C ALA A 177 28.35 12.87 -1.11
N LYS A 178 29.15 12.57 -2.14
CA LYS A 178 28.63 12.12 -3.43
C LYS A 178 27.87 10.78 -3.33
N PHE A 179 28.38 9.86 -2.54
CA PHE A 179 27.73 8.57 -2.30
C PHE A 179 26.34 8.73 -1.67
N ILE A 180 26.20 9.62 -0.66
CA ILE A 180 24.91 9.96 -0.04
C ILE A 180 23.91 10.45 -1.09
N GLU A 181 24.33 11.41 -1.93
CA GLU A 181 23.50 11.99 -2.99
C GLU A 181 23.10 10.94 -4.04
N GLU A 182 24.05 10.17 -4.57
CA GLU A 182 23.80 9.13 -5.59
C GLU A 182 22.89 8.00 -5.10
N LYS A 183 22.94 7.67 -3.81
CA LYS A 183 22.12 6.60 -3.22
C LYS A 183 20.83 7.12 -2.60
N GLY A 184 20.64 8.44 -2.52
CA GLY A 184 19.47 9.07 -1.91
C GLY A 184 19.31 8.66 -0.46
N LEU A 185 20.39 8.72 0.34
CA LEU A 185 20.39 8.32 1.74
C LEU A 185 19.81 9.42 2.62
N ALA A 186 19.12 9.00 3.70
CA ALA A 186 18.64 9.86 4.75
C ALA A 186 19.75 10.27 5.75
N MET A 187 20.82 9.48 5.83
CA MET A 187 22.00 9.77 6.64
C MET A 187 22.71 11.04 6.16
N ASP A 188 23.24 11.80 7.10
CA ASP A 188 24.15 12.93 6.80
C ASP A 188 25.62 12.46 6.69
N LEU A 189 26.52 13.44 6.45
CA LEU A 189 27.94 13.14 6.29
C LEU A 189 28.58 12.62 7.58
N GLY A 190 28.12 13.06 8.75
CA GLY A 190 28.60 12.58 10.04
C GLY A 190 28.21 11.12 10.26
N ASP A 191 26.95 10.78 9.95
CA ASP A 191 26.40 9.44 10.06
C ASP A 191 27.13 8.43 9.17
N ILE A 192 27.33 8.77 7.90
CA ILE A 192 28.02 7.88 6.96
C ILE A 192 29.49 7.70 7.29
N LYS A 193 30.17 8.73 7.85
CA LYS A 193 31.53 8.61 8.38
C LYS A 193 31.58 7.65 9.56
N PHE A 194 30.60 7.71 10.45
CA PHE A 194 30.48 6.76 11.55
C PHE A 194 30.33 5.32 11.06
N CYS A 195 29.48 5.11 10.06
CA CYS A 195 29.35 3.82 9.41
C CYS A 195 30.64 3.35 8.75
N GLN A 196 31.35 4.24 8.05
CA GLN A 196 32.64 3.92 7.44
C GLN A 196 33.68 3.47 8.49
N GLU A 197 33.76 4.17 9.61
CA GLU A 197 34.67 3.79 10.70
C GLU A 197 34.31 2.41 11.28
N TYR A 198 33.01 2.13 11.46
CA TYR A 198 32.56 0.79 11.88
C TYR A 198 33.05 -0.29 10.91
N PHE A 199 32.84 -0.12 9.59
CA PHE A 199 33.23 -1.13 8.60
C PHE A 199 34.77 -1.24 8.45
N ARG A 200 35.52 -0.18 8.77
CA ARG A 200 36.97 -0.25 8.91
C ARG A 200 37.40 -1.13 10.08
N THR A 201 36.70 -1.08 11.22
CA THR A 201 36.99 -1.97 12.36
C THR A 201 36.64 -3.41 12.03
N GLU A 202 35.60 -3.65 11.22
CA GLU A 202 35.21 -4.97 10.69
C GLU A 202 36.19 -5.49 9.61
N GLN A 203 37.13 -4.66 9.13
CA GLN A 203 38.10 -4.98 8.07
C GLN A 203 37.46 -5.48 6.76
N ARG A 204 36.28 -4.98 6.43
CA ARG A 204 35.59 -5.28 5.20
C ARG A 204 34.79 -4.09 4.71
N ASP A 205 34.54 -4.02 3.42
CA ASP A 205 33.58 -3.07 2.87
C ASP A 205 32.12 -3.57 3.11
N PRO A 206 31.17 -2.65 3.31
CA PRO A 206 29.75 -3.01 3.46
C PRO A 206 29.13 -3.48 2.17
N THR A 207 28.04 -4.21 2.29
CA THR A 207 27.12 -4.44 1.19
C THR A 207 26.16 -3.25 1.04
N ILE A 208 25.59 -3.09 -0.15
CA ILE A 208 24.56 -2.05 -0.36
C ILE A 208 23.33 -2.27 0.54
N THR A 209 23.00 -3.52 0.85
CA THR A 209 21.90 -3.87 1.74
C THR A 209 22.16 -3.40 3.16
N GLU A 210 23.38 -3.60 3.67
CA GLU A 210 23.74 -3.12 5.02
C GLU A 210 23.61 -1.60 5.13
N ILE A 211 24.16 -0.87 4.16
CA ILE A 211 24.04 0.60 4.15
C ILE A 211 22.58 1.03 4.08
N LYS A 212 21.78 0.46 3.20
CA LYS A 212 20.37 0.81 3.06
C LYS A 212 19.55 0.45 4.30
N MET A 213 19.86 -0.64 4.96
CA MET A 213 19.19 -1.05 6.20
C MET A 213 19.54 -0.09 7.35
N ILE A 214 20.82 0.28 7.50
CA ILE A 214 21.25 1.25 8.51
C ILE A 214 20.60 2.61 8.23
N ASP A 215 20.61 3.07 6.99
CA ASP A 215 19.98 4.31 6.55
C ASP A 215 18.49 4.36 6.92
N THR A 216 17.77 3.24 6.79
CA THR A 216 16.36 3.15 7.19
C THR A 216 16.17 3.44 8.68
N TYR A 217 17.08 2.98 9.54
CA TYR A 217 17.03 3.30 10.98
C TYR A 217 17.41 4.75 11.29
N TRP A 218 18.26 5.37 10.45
CA TRP A 218 18.61 6.81 10.57
C TRP A 218 17.52 7.72 10.02
N SER A 219 16.64 7.20 9.17
CA SER A 219 15.54 8.00 8.61
C SER A 219 14.63 8.51 9.72
N ASP A 220 14.20 9.76 9.60
CA ASP A 220 13.24 10.38 10.52
C ASP A 220 11.81 9.88 10.25
N HIS A 221 11.60 8.59 10.51
CA HIS A 221 10.30 7.94 10.30
C HIS A 221 9.20 8.63 11.11
N CYS A 222 8.13 9.04 10.42
CA CYS A 222 7.03 9.83 11.01
C CYS A 222 7.51 11.14 11.68
N ARG A 223 8.69 11.62 11.34
CA ARG A 223 9.32 12.83 11.89
C ARG A 223 9.48 12.82 13.42
N HIS A 224 9.68 11.65 14.00
CA HIS A 224 9.87 11.52 15.46
C HIS A 224 11.06 12.34 15.94
N THR A 225 12.19 12.30 15.24
CA THR A 225 13.38 13.08 15.57
C THR A 225 13.09 14.58 15.41
N THR A 226 12.48 15.00 14.30
CA THR A 226 12.08 16.40 14.07
C THR A 226 11.17 16.90 15.18
N PHE A 227 10.12 16.18 15.53
CA PHE A 227 9.21 16.60 16.60
C PHE A 227 9.83 16.52 18.00
N GLY A 228 10.87 15.68 18.17
CA GLY A 228 11.66 15.61 19.40
C GLY A 228 12.69 16.72 19.56
N THR A 229 12.94 17.54 18.53
CA THR A 229 13.93 18.63 18.56
C THR A 229 13.67 19.54 19.76
N ILE A 230 14.72 19.72 20.58
CA ILE A 230 14.68 20.60 21.75
C ILE A 230 14.80 22.06 21.31
N LEU A 231 13.93 22.90 21.82
CA LEU A 231 13.91 24.34 21.54
C LEU A 231 14.65 25.08 22.65
N ASP A 232 15.97 25.11 22.58
CA ASP A 232 16.82 25.73 23.62
C ASP A 232 16.95 27.23 23.44
N ASP A 233 17.25 27.69 22.23
CA ASP A 233 17.35 29.10 21.87
C ASP A 233 16.27 29.43 20.83
N VAL A 234 15.38 30.35 21.17
CA VAL A 234 14.25 30.72 20.32
C VAL A 234 14.28 32.23 20.09
N GLN A 235 14.48 32.63 18.85
CA GLN A 235 14.46 34.02 18.42
C GLN A 235 13.28 34.22 17.46
N ILE A 236 12.43 35.18 17.74
CA ILE A 236 11.20 35.44 16.96
C ILE A 236 11.14 36.92 16.61
N ASP A 237 11.19 37.24 15.34
CA ASP A 237 11.12 38.63 14.86
C ASP A 237 9.67 39.12 14.64
N ASP A 238 8.71 38.21 14.51
CA ASP A 238 7.30 38.54 14.31
C ASP A 238 6.56 38.65 15.67
N ALA A 239 5.94 39.81 15.88
CA ALA A 239 5.24 40.11 17.17
C ALA A 239 4.03 39.21 17.42
N VAL A 240 3.34 38.71 16.40
CA VAL A 240 2.18 37.81 16.56
C VAL A 240 2.66 36.42 16.96
N VAL A 241 3.71 35.95 16.32
CA VAL A 241 4.34 34.66 16.64
C VAL A 241 4.97 34.71 18.04
N GLN A 242 5.65 35.81 18.40
CA GLN A 242 6.19 35.98 19.75
C GLN A 242 5.10 35.89 20.81
N LYS A 243 3.98 36.57 20.61
CA LYS A 243 2.84 36.51 21.54
C LYS A 243 2.27 35.10 21.66
N ALA A 244 2.22 34.35 20.57
CA ALA A 244 1.77 32.95 20.60
C ALA A 244 2.75 32.07 21.38
N PHE A 245 4.05 32.29 21.20
CA PHE A 245 5.09 31.59 21.95
C PHE A 245 5.05 31.92 23.47
N ASP A 246 4.87 33.19 23.82
CA ASP A 246 4.71 33.59 25.22
C ASP A 246 3.50 32.90 25.86
N ARG A 247 2.39 32.80 25.12
CA ARG A 247 1.21 32.05 25.57
C ARG A 247 1.51 30.57 25.76
N TYR A 248 2.27 29.94 24.84
CA TYR A 248 2.73 28.57 24.98
C TYR A 248 3.53 28.38 26.28
N MET A 249 4.47 29.28 26.57
CA MET A 249 5.28 29.22 27.78
C MET A 249 4.42 29.38 29.05
N ALA A 250 3.41 30.27 29.04
CA ALA A 250 2.45 30.39 30.13
C ALA A 250 1.63 29.12 30.34
N MET A 251 1.13 28.51 29.25
CA MET A 251 0.42 27.24 29.33
C MET A 251 1.28 26.09 29.90
N ARG A 252 2.57 26.08 29.60
CA ARG A 252 3.50 25.10 30.20
C ARG A 252 3.57 25.24 31.72
N ALA A 253 3.70 26.46 32.21
CA ALA A 253 3.72 26.76 33.65
C ALA A 253 2.38 26.36 34.32
N ASP A 254 1.26 26.76 33.74
CA ASP A 254 -0.08 26.43 34.23
C ASP A 254 -0.36 24.92 34.27
N LEU A 255 0.23 24.17 33.38
CA LEU A 255 0.12 22.69 33.28
C LEU A 255 1.17 21.96 34.12
N GLY A 256 2.07 22.65 34.81
CA GLY A 256 3.17 22.06 35.59
C GLY A 256 4.18 21.28 34.73
N ARG A 257 4.43 21.76 33.51
CA ARG A 257 5.29 21.10 32.53
C ARG A 257 6.69 21.73 32.44
N GLU A 258 7.09 22.55 33.37
CA GLU A 258 8.40 23.23 33.33
C GLU A 258 9.58 22.26 33.27
N ASN A 259 9.46 21.10 33.91
CA ASN A 259 10.48 20.07 33.93
C ASN A 259 10.36 19.07 32.74
N LYS A 260 9.44 19.28 31.80
CA LYS A 260 9.34 18.45 30.59
C LYS A 260 10.14 19.10 29.45
N PRO A 261 10.67 18.30 28.50
CA PRO A 261 11.37 18.85 27.35
C PRO A 261 10.53 19.88 26.60
N ARG A 262 11.13 21.00 26.27
CA ARG A 262 10.53 22.03 25.40
C ARG A 262 10.88 21.66 23.96
N CYS A 263 10.01 20.91 23.30
CA CYS A 263 10.22 20.40 21.94
C CYS A 263 9.01 20.69 21.04
N MET A 264 9.16 20.46 19.74
CA MET A 264 8.09 20.70 18.78
C MET A 264 6.84 19.85 19.08
N MET A 265 6.99 18.62 19.56
CA MET A 265 5.86 17.78 19.99
C MET A 265 5.11 18.38 21.17
N ASP A 266 5.82 18.96 22.15
CA ASP A 266 5.17 19.64 23.28
C ASP A 266 4.40 20.87 22.82
N LEU A 267 5.01 21.67 21.93
CA LEU A 267 4.37 22.82 21.30
C LEU A 267 3.09 22.43 20.54
N ALA A 268 3.17 21.38 19.72
CA ALA A 268 2.04 20.90 18.92
C ALA A 268 0.88 20.37 19.76
N THR A 269 1.16 19.76 20.93
CA THR A 269 0.15 19.05 21.72
C THR A 269 -0.36 19.83 22.93
N ILE A 270 0.24 20.98 23.29
CA ILE A 270 -0.08 21.69 24.51
C ILE A 270 -1.51 22.25 24.54
N GLY A 271 -2.01 22.68 23.36
CA GLY A 271 -3.38 23.18 23.25
C GLY A 271 -4.44 22.15 23.67
N ALA A 272 -4.27 20.90 23.26
CA ALA A 272 -5.17 19.83 23.67
C ALA A 272 -5.11 19.58 25.20
N LYS A 273 -3.92 19.64 25.79
CA LYS A 273 -3.74 19.50 27.24
C LYS A 273 -4.39 20.62 28.02
N GLU A 274 -4.31 21.85 27.51
CA GLU A 274 -4.99 23.03 28.11
C GLU A 274 -6.50 22.90 28.01
N LEU A 275 -7.05 22.53 26.83
CA LEU A 275 -8.50 22.33 26.70
C LEU A 275 -9.03 21.21 27.61
N LYS A 276 -8.23 20.18 27.82
CA LYS A 276 -8.54 19.10 28.75
C LYS A 276 -8.60 19.61 30.19
N LYS A 277 -7.60 20.41 30.63
CA LYS A 277 -7.59 21.05 31.97
C LYS A 277 -8.81 21.94 32.20
N GLN A 278 -9.23 22.67 31.17
CA GLN A 278 -10.44 23.50 31.20
C GLN A 278 -11.74 22.68 31.19
N GLY A 279 -11.68 21.37 31.04
CA GLY A 279 -12.85 20.50 31.04
C GLY A 279 -13.68 20.58 29.76
N ILE A 280 -13.13 21.10 28.67
CA ILE A 280 -13.80 21.19 27.37
C ILE A 280 -13.86 19.81 26.68
N LEU A 281 -12.83 19.00 26.85
CA LEU A 281 -12.72 17.66 26.24
C LEU A 281 -13.33 16.56 27.14
N LYS A 282 -14.54 16.77 27.65
CA LYS A 282 -15.21 15.82 28.58
C LYS A 282 -15.53 14.46 27.93
N ASN A 283 -15.74 14.47 26.63
CA ASN A 283 -16.11 13.27 25.86
C ASN A 283 -14.88 12.49 25.38
N LEU A 284 -13.68 13.00 25.64
CA LEU A 284 -12.46 12.28 25.29
C LEU A 284 -12.37 11.02 26.15
N ASP A 285 -12.26 9.86 25.49
CA ASP A 285 -12.00 8.60 26.16
C ASP A 285 -10.50 8.44 26.37
N GLU A 286 -10.11 8.17 27.61
CA GLU A 286 -8.72 7.91 27.96
C GLU A 286 -8.52 6.44 28.13
N SER A 287 -7.89 5.81 27.14
CA SER A 287 -7.45 4.43 27.24
C SER A 287 -5.94 4.36 27.46
N GLU A 288 -5.47 3.21 27.92
CA GLU A 288 -4.02 2.94 28.04
C GLU A 288 -3.33 2.86 26.66
N GLU A 289 -4.10 2.60 25.59
CA GLU A 289 -3.62 2.66 24.22
C GLU A 289 -3.69 4.11 23.69
N ILE A 290 -2.53 4.71 23.46
CA ILE A 290 -2.38 6.12 23.09
C ILE A 290 -2.25 6.39 21.60
N ASN A 291 -2.31 5.37 20.75
CA ASN A 291 -2.16 5.48 19.29
C ASN A 291 -3.47 5.75 18.54
N ALA A 292 -4.54 6.03 19.26
CA ALA A 292 -5.80 6.47 18.70
C ALA A 292 -6.48 7.51 19.62
N CYS A 293 -7.32 8.37 19.04
CA CYS A 293 -8.17 9.29 19.78
C CYS A 293 -9.62 8.82 19.70
N THR A 294 -10.23 8.54 20.83
CA THR A 294 -11.60 8.04 20.93
C THR A 294 -12.49 9.05 21.66
N VAL A 295 -13.65 9.32 21.10
CA VAL A 295 -14.63 10.26 21.64
C VAL A 295 -15.92 9.52 21.96
N LYS A 296 -16.43 9.70 23.19
CA LYS A 296 -17.73 9.17 23.64
C LYS A 296 -18.85 9.99 23.03
N ILE A 297 -19.74 9.33 22.33
CA ILE A 297 -20.91 9.95 21.68
C ILE A 297 -22.18 9.18 22.04
N LYS A 298 -23.33 9.86 21.95
CA LYS A 298 -24.65 9.24 22.00
C LYS A 298 -25.14 9.05 20.59
N CYS A 299 -25.58 7.82 20.26
CA CYS A 299 -26.19 7.49 18.99
C CYS A 299 -27.62 7.01 19.22
N ASP A 300 -28.57 7.55 18.46
CA ASP A 300 -29.92 7.00 18.40
C ASP A 300 -29.90 5.75 17.52
N VAL A 301 -30.23 4.61 18.11
CA VAL A 301 -30.37 3.33 17.42
C VAL A 301 -31.81 2.84 17.60
N ASN A 302 -32.62 2.98 16.58
CA ASN A 302 -34.03 2.58 16.59
C ASN A 302 -34.84 3.25 17.73
N GLY A 303 -34.61 4.53 18.01
CA GLY A 303 -35.29 5.30 19.05
C GLY A 303 -34.76 5.07 20.47
N LYS A 304 -33.59 4.48 20.60
CA LYS A 304 -32.88 4.32 21.89
C LYS A 304 -31.50 4.94 21.79
N ASP A 305 -31.17 5.75 22.80
CA ASP A 305 -29.81 6.29 22.93
C ASP A 305 -28.85 5.21 23.41
N GLU A 306 -27.81 4.97 22.65
CA GLU A 306 -26.70 4.07 22.98
C GLU A 306 -25.40 4.87 23.13
N ASP A 307 -24.54 4.41 24.04
CA ASP A 307 -23.19 4.96 24.20
C ASP A 307 -22.25 4.30 23.19
N TRP A 308 -21.68 5.13 22.32
CA TRP A 308 -20.75 4.70 21.29
C TRP A 308 -19.41 5.38 21.46
N LEU A 309 -18.35 4.71 20.99
CA LEU A 309 -17.00 5.27 20.89
C LEU A 309 -16.71 5.60 19.42
N PHE A 310 -16.47 6.87 19.15
CA PHE A 310 -16.03 7.31 17.83
C PHE A 310 -14.52 7.39 17.82
N LEU A 311 -13.88 6.53 17.01
CA LEU A 311 -12.44 6.39 16.93
C LEU A 311 -11.86 7.21 15.79
N PHE A 312 -10.93 8.12 16.12
CA PHE A 312 -10.11 8.83 15.14
C PHE A 312 -8.71 8.22 15.15
N LYS A 313 -8.27 7.72 14.01
CA LYS A 313 -6.91 7.28 13.80
C LYS A 313 -6.31 8.01 12.62
N ASN A 314 -5.21 8.71 12.85
CA ASN A 314 -4.45 9.44 11.86
C ASN A 314 -3.04 8.84 11.72
N GLU A 315 -2.98 7.53 11.55
CA GLU A 315 -1.73 6.83 11.36
C GLU A 315 -1.82 6.01 10.09
N THR A 316 -0.91 6.30 9.16
CA THR A 316 -0.78 5.53 7.93
C THR A 316 0.23 4.42 8.17
N HIS A 317 -0.25 3.19 8.20
CA HIS A 317 0.62 2.03 8.18
C HIS A 317 0.61 1.42 6.79
N ASN A 318 1.77 0.99 6.33
CA ASN A 318 1.85 0.15 5.16
C ASN A 318 1.15 -1.18 5.47
N HIS A 319 0.29 -1.59 4.57
CA HIS A 319 -0.35 -2.89 4.63
C HIS A 319 0.41 -3.85 3.74
N PRO A 320 1.21 -4.77 4.29
CA PRO A 320 1.83 -5.83 3.49
C PRO A 320 0.83 -6.93 3.11
N THR A 321 -0.47 -6.75 3.40
CA THR A 321 -1.52 -7.75 3.12
C THR A 321 -1.63 -8.14 1.66
N GLU A 322 -1.27 -7.27 0.74
CA GLU A 322 -1.22 -7.60 -0.69
C GLU A 322 0.03 -8.38 -1.07
N ILE A 323 1.12 -8.17 -0.33
CA ILE A 323 2.40 -8.84 -0.56
C ILE A 323 2.50 -10.11 0.28
N GLU A 324 2.03 -10.07 1.52
CA GLU A 324 2.14 -11.16 2.48
C GLU A 324 0.87 -11.26 3.35
N PRO A 325 -0.26 -11.66 2.79
CA PRO A 325 -1.56 -11.61 3.45
C PRO A 325 -1.66 -12.51 4.67
N PHE A 326 -0.83 -13.55 4.76
CA PHE A 326 -0.80 -14.47 5.90
C PHE A 326 0.26 -14.09 6.95
N GLY A 327 1.18 -13.17 6.61
CA GLY A 327 2.21 -12.66 7.52
C GLY A 327 1.74 -11.52 8.42
N VAL A 328 0.57 -10.95 8.17
CA VAL A 328 0.03 -9.85 8.96
C VAL A 328 -0.54 -10.38 10.26
N LEU A 329 0.29 -10.42 11.27
CA LEU A 329 -0.08 -10.84 12.63
C LEU A 329 -0.92 -9.80 13.38
N LYS A 330 -0.94 -8.55 12.91
CA LYS A 330 -1.83 -7.52 13.44
C LYS A 330 -2.81 -7.15 12.35
N PRO A 331 -4.12 -7.27 12.62
CA PRO A 331 -5.06 -6.61 11.75
C PRO A 331 -4.62 -5.16 11.63
N PRO A 332 -4.75 -4.55 10.44
CA PRO A 332 -4.63 -3.13 10.34
C PRO A 332 -5.44 -2.56 11.48
N SER A 333 -4.91 -1.57 12.14
CA SER A 333 -5.60 -0.84 13.21
C SER A 333 -6.84 -0.11 12.68
N THR A 334 -7.46 -0.69 11.69
CA THR A 334 -8.73 -0.36 11.15
C THR A 334 -9.78 -0.91 12.08
N ILE A 335 -10.44 0.03 12.74
CA ILE A 335 -11.81 -0.07 13.22
C ILE A 335 -12.18 -1.52 13.56
N LYS A 336 -11.84 -1.97 14.74
CA LYS A 336 -12.75 -2.87 15.42
C LYS A 336 -13.91 -1.98 15.86
N ALA A 337 -14.98 -1.98 15.08
CA ALA A 337 -16.26 -1.68 15.63
C ALA A 337 -16.45 -2.66 16.80
N ALA A 338 -16.47 -2.13 17.99
CA ALA A 338 -16.91 -2.87 19.16
C ALA A 338 -18.39 -3.18 19.03
#